data_758b168a3b01c4900d7c426e6e41b69c
#
_entry.id   758b168a3b01c4900d7c426e6e41b69c
#
_cell.length_a   1.000
_cell.length_b   1.000
_cell.length_c   1.000
_cell.angle_alpha   90.00
_cell.angle_beta   90.00
_cell.angle_gamma   90.00
#
_symmetry.space_group_name_H-M   'P 1'
#
loop_
_entity.id
_entity.type
_entity.pdbx_description
1 polymer ?
#
loop_
_entity_poly.entity_id
_entity_poly.type
_entity_poly.pdbx_seq_one_letter_code
_entity_poly.pdbx_strand_id
1 'polypeptide(L)'
;MSFSVADVRKDFPIFERTIRDGKRLVYLDSGATSQKPWSVINAESDFYSKHNAAVHRGAHQLAEEATDAYEGARAIVADFLGAKENEIIFTKSATESINAVAYAMGNAEPGNRFALTASDSIVVTEMEHHANL
;
A
#
# COMPACT_ATOMS: atom_id res chain seq x y z
N MET A 1 17.97 -6.49 -20.66
CA MET A 1 18.95 -6.01 -19.64
C MET A 1 19.10 -7.10 -18.60
N SER A 2 20.32 -7.44 -18.18
CA SER A 2 20.53 -8.39 -17.11
C SER A 2 20.24 -7.71 -15.76
N PHE A 3 19.53 -8.40 -14.86
CA PHE A 3 19.27 -7.91 -13.50
C PHE A 3 20.58 -7.80 -12.71
N SER A 4 20.85 -6.64 -12.15
CA SER A 4 22.03 -6.37 -11.32
C SER A 4 21.61 -5.91 -9.92
N VAL A 5 21.85 -6.72 -8.91
CA VAL A 5 21.61 -6.37 -7.50
C VAL A 5 22.39 -5.13 -7.09
N ALA A 6 23.61 -4.94 -7.60
CA ALA A 6 24.45 -3.80 -7.27
C ALA A 6 23.84 -2.48 -7.82
N ASP A 7 23.19 -2.54 -8.97
CA ASP A 7 22.54 -1.34 -9.53
C ASP A 7 21.23 -1.04 -8.83
N VAL A 8 20.38 -2.04 -8.59
CA VAL A 8 19.12 -1.87 -7.83
C VAL A 8 19.40 -1.29 -6.43
N ARG A 9 20.48 -1.71 -5.76
CA ARG A 9 20.82 -1.18 -4.43
C ARG A 9 21.10 0.31 -4.41
N LYS A 10 21.57 0.91 -5.52
CA LYS A 10 21.83 2.36 -5.62
C LYS A 10 20.56 3.20 -5.54
N ASP A 11 19.41 2.61 -5.87
CA ASP A 11 18.12 3.29 -5.77
C ASP A 11 17.66 3.47 -4.31
N PHE A 12 18.26 2.73 -3.36
CA PHE A 12 17.85 2.73 -1.97
C PHE A 12 18.90 3.42 -1.08
N PRO A 13 18.68 4.67 -0.67
CA PRO A 13 19.66 5.45 0.09
C PRO A 13 20.08 4.83 1.42
N ILE A 14 19.19 4.07 2.05
CA ILE A 14 19.48 3.41 3.32
C ILE A 14 20.70 2.47 3.27
N PHE A 15 21.01 1.93 2.09
CA PHE A 15 22.11 0.99 1.93
C PHE A 15 23.49 1.66 1.77
N GLU A 16 23.54 3.00 1.72
CA GLU A 16 24.79 3.77 1.77
C GLU A 16 25.34 3.89 3.19
N ARG A 17 24.44 3.76 4.21
CA ARG A 17 24.87 3.86 5.60
C ARG A 17 25.57 2.60 6.09
N THR A 18 26.50 2.80 7.02
CA THR A 18 27.06 1.72 7.85
C THR A 18 26.30 1.58 9.17
N ILE A 19 26.40 0.40 9.77
CA ILE A 19 25.89 0.09 11.09
C ILE A 19 27.06 -0.08 12.08
N ARG A 20 26.78 -0.66 13.26
CA ARG A 20 27.77 -0.86 14.33
C ARG A 20 29.10 -1.36 13.78
N ASP A 21 30.19 -0.81 14.28
CA ASP A 21 31.56 -1.13 13.92
C ASP A 21 31.91 -0.89 12.41
N GLY A 22 31.22 0.06 11.77
CA GLY A 22 31.42 0.39 10.37
C GLY A 22 31.00 -0.72 9.38
N LYS A 23 30.21 -1.69 9.81
CA LYS A 23 29.75 -2.79 8.96
C LYS A 23 28.70 -2.34 7.96
N ARG A 24 28.66 -2.99 6.82
CA ARG A 24 27.63 -2.80 5.81
C ARG A 24 26.25 -3.22 6.34
N LEU A 25 25.21 -2.41 6.08
CA LEU A 25 23.85 -2.78 6.38
C LEU A 25 23.38 -3.97 5.54
N VAL A 26 22.92 -5.02 6.21
CA VAL A 26 22.12 -6.10 5.65
C VAL A 26 20.72 -6.00 6.25
N TYR A 27 19.70 -5.84 5.42
CA TYR A 27 18.32 -5.70 5.84
C TYR A 27 17.49 -6.87 5.33
N LEU A 28 16.92 -7.66 6.22
CA LEU A 28 16.16 -8.88 5.93
C LEU A 28 14.75 -8.86 6.55
N ASP A 29 14.27 -7.69 6.94
CA ASP A 29 13.00 -7.51 7.65
C ASP A 29 11.94 -6.74 6.83
N SER A 30 11.90 -7.01 5.51
CA SER A 30 10.94 -6.37 4.61
C SER A 30 9.48 -6.76 4.90
N GLY A 31 9.26 -7.85 5.64
CA GLY A 31 7.93 -8.24 6.10
C GLY A 31 7.34 -7.23 7.11
N ALA A 32 8.19 -6.66 7.97
CA ALA A 32 7.76 -5.61 8.90
C ALA A 32 7.61 -4.26 8.20
N THR A 33 8.61 -3.86 7.41
CA THR A 33 8.56 -2.66 6.57
C THR A 33 9.59 -2.74 5.44
N SER A 34 9.20 -2.40 4.22
CA SER A 34 10.11 -2.33 3.08
C SER A 34 10.91 -1.04 3.10
N GLN A 35 12.19 -1.11 2.72
CA GLN A 35 12.99 0.08 2.49
C GLN A 35 12.47 0.84 1.26
N LYS A 36 12.63 2.15 1.25
CA LYS A 36 12.09 3.03 0.21
C LYS A 36 13.19 3.45 -0.76
N PRO A 37 12.98 3.29 -2.07
CA PRO A 37 13.88 3.85 -3.08
C PRO A 37 13.72 5.38 -3.16
N TRP A 38 14.71 6.03 -3.77
CA TRP A 38 14.67 7.48 -4.01
C TRP A 38 13.41 7.93 -4.75
N SER A 39 12.90 7.15 -5.69
CA SER A 39 11.67 7.47 -6.41
C SER A 39 10.46 7.65 -5.48
N VAL A 40 10.33 6.82 -4.44
CA VAL A 40 9.25 6.92 -3.45
C VAL A 40 9.48 8.10 -2.50
N ILE A 41 10.72 8.24 -1.99
CA ILE A 41 11.08 9.34 -1.06
C ILE A 41 10.86 10.70 -1.72
N ASN A 42 11.32 10.84 -2.96
CA ASN A 42 11.17 12.09 -3.71
C ASN A 42 9.72 12.37 -4.07
N ALA A 43 8.94 11.37 -4.46
CA ALA A 43 7.52 11.56 -4.77
C ALA A 43 6.73 12.07 -3.55
N GLU A 44 6.98 11.53 -2.36
CA GLU A 44 6.35 11.99 -1.11
C GLU A 44 6.81 13.42 -0.77
N SER A 45 8.11 13.70 -0.85
CA SER A 45 8.67 15.03 -0.60
C SER A 45 8.13 16.07 -1.58
N ASP A 46 8.04 15.74 -2.87
CA ASP A 46 7.50 16.61 -3.91
C ASP A 46 6.02 16.88 -3.71
N PHE A 47 5.24 15.87 -3.35
CA PHE A 47 3.83 16.06 -3.03
C PHE A 47 3.65 17.08 -1.90
N TYR A 48 4.31 16.89 -0.75
CA TYR A 48 4.18 17.81 0.36
C TYR A 48 4.71 19.22 0.08
N SER A 49 5.76 19.34 -0.69
CA SER A 49 6.38 20.64 -0.97
C SER A 49 5.72 21.44 -2.10
N LYS A 50 4.99 20.76 -3.02
CA LYS A 50 4.51 21.40 -4.26
C LYS A 50 3.01 21.22 -4.52
N HIS A 51 2.41 20.09 -4.08
CA HIS A 51 1.08 19.66 -4.52
C HIS A 51 0.11 19.34 -3.36
N ASN A 52 0.51 19.59 -2.10
CA ASN A 52 -0.29 19.19 -0.95
C ASN A 52 -1.64 19.90 -0.91
N ALA A 53 -2.69 19.18 -1.28
CA ALA A 53 -4.07 19.62 -1.22
C ALA A 53 -5.02 18.45 -0.94
N ALA A 54 -6.26 18.77 -0.60
CA ALA A 54 -7.29 17.77 -0.33
C ALA A 54 -7.80 17.13 -1.63
N VAL A 55 -7.56 15.84 -1.77
CA VAL A 55 -8.05 15.01 -2.88
C VAL A 55 -9.58 15.03 -2.90
N HIS A 56 -10.19 15.24 -4.07
CA HIS A 56 -11.65 15.31 -4.31
C HIS A 56 -12.41 16.39 -3.51
N ARG A 57 -11.74 17.36 -2.89
CA ARG A 57 -12.40 18.31 -1.97
C ARG A 57 -12.26 19.78 -2.35
N GLY A 58 -11.51 20.12 -3.36
CA GLY A 58 -11.28 21.50 -3.79
C GLY A 58 -11.53 21.69 -5.28
N ALA A 59 -11.96 22.91 -5.65
CA ALA A 59 -12.13 23.34 -7.04
C ALA A 59 -11.03 24.33 -7.44
N HIS A 60 -9.79 24.10 -6.97
CA HIS A 60 -8.63 24.92 -7.29
C HIS A 60 -7.50 24.00 -7.81
N GLN A 61 -6.59 24.57 -8.56
CA GLN A 61 -5.55 23.85 -9.30
C GLN A 61 -4.79 22.81 -8.44
N LEU A 62 -4.36 23.15 -7.23
CA LEU A 62 -3.63 22.21 -6.38
C LEU A 62 -4.49 20.99 -5.98
N ALA A 63 -5.79 21.16 -5.78
CA ALA A 63 -6.68 20.04 -5.47
C ALA A 63 -6.95 19.17 -6.70
N GLU A 64 -6.98 19.76 -7.88
CA GLU A 64 -7.06 19.02 -9.15
C GLU A 64 -5.80 18.19 -9.35
N GLU A 65 -4.61 18.80 -9.24
CA GLU A 65 -3.32 18.11 -9.35
C GLU A 65 -3.18 16.96 -8.33
N ALA A 66 -3.57 17.18 -7.08
CA ALA A 66 -3.54 16.15 -6.05
C ALA A 66 -4.53 15.00 -6.35
N THR A 67 -5.70 15.32 -6.90
CA THR A 67 -6.70 14.33 -7.32
C THR A 67 -6.21 13.52 -8.50
N ASP A 68 -5.66 14.17 -9.50
CA ASP A 68 -5.10 13.50 -10.69
C ASP A 68 -3.95 12.56 -10.32
N ALA A 69 -3.07 12.99 -9.42
CA ALA A 69 -1.98 12.14 -8.93
C ALA A 69 -2.50 10.92 -8.16
N TYR A 70 -3.51 11.09 -7.31
CA TYR A 70 -4.11 10.00 -6.52
C TYR A 70 -4.84 8.99 -7.41
N GLU A 71 -5.68 9.46 -8.33
CA GLU A 71 -6.43 8.58 -9.24
C GLU A 71 -5.51 7.95 -10.30
N GLY A 72 -4.50 8.67 -10.77
CA GLY A 72 -3.45 8.11 -11.62
C GLY A 72 -2.69 6.96 -10.95
N ALA A 73 -2.39 7.08 -9.65
CA ALA A 73 -1.80 5.99 -8.88
C ALA A 73 -2.76 4.79 -8.77
N ARG A 74 -4.07 5.04 -8.60
CA ARG A 74 -5.10 3.98 -8.59
C ARG A 74 -5.13 3.22 -9.92
N ALA A 75 -5.11 3.92 -11.03
CA ALA A 75 -5.09 3.33 -12.36
C ALA A 75 -3.86 2.44 -12.58
N ILE A 76 -2.67 2.90 -12.16
CA ILE A 76 -1.41 2.13 -12.25
C ILE A 76 -1.49 0.85 -11.41
N VAL A 77 -2.01 0.93 -10.18
CA VAL A 77 -2.16 -0.25 -9.31
C VAL A 77 -3.19 -1.22 -9.89
N ALA A 78 -4.30 -0.71 -10.43
CA ALA A 78 -5.32 -1.53 -11.07
C ALA A 78 -4.74 -2.31 -12.27
N ASP A 79 -4.03 -1.64 -13.15
CA ASP A 79 -3.36 -2.26 -14.30
C ASP A 79 -2.36 -3.34 -13.87
N PHE A 80 -1.52 -3.04 -12.87
CA PHE A 80 -0.55 -3.99 -12.31
C PHE A 80 -1.21 -5.28 -11.77
N LEU A 81 -2.38 -5.14 -11.15
CA LEU A 81 -3.13 -6.26 -10.56
C LEU A 81 -4.09 -6.94 -11.56
N GLY A 82 -4.25 -6.41 -12.76
CA GLY A 82 -5.26 -6.88 -13.71
C GLY A 82 -6.69 -6.65 -13.24
N ALA A 83 -6.91 -5.61 -12.45
CA ALA A 83 -8.19 -5.19 -11.89
C ALA A 83 -8.71 -3.91 -12.57
N LYS A 84 -9.94 -3.52 -12.26
CA LYS A 84 -10.48 -2.21 -12.63
C LYS A 84 -10.20 -1.18 -11.54
N GLU A 85 -10.13 0.09 -11.89
CA GLU A 85 -9.88 1.18 -10.93
C GLU A 85 -10.88 1.20 -9.76
N ASN A 86 -12.16 0.93 -10.05
CA ASN A 86 -13.21 0.86 -9.04
C ASN A 86 -13.16 -0.39 -8.14
N GLU A 87 -12.22 -1.31 -8.40
CA GLU A 87 -11.94 -2.48 -7.57
C GLU A 87 -10.74 -2.25 -6.63
N ILE A 88 -10.10 -1.09 -6.70
CA ILE A 88 -8.94 -0.73 -5.87
C ILE A 88 -9.37 0.16 -4.71
N ILE A 89 -9.05 -0.26 -3.50
CA ILE A 89 -9.25 0.53 -2.27
C ILE A 89 -7.91 0.68 -1.57
N PHE A 90 -7.42 1.91 -1.42
CA PHE A 90 -6.22 2.18 -0.63
C PHE A 90 -6.54 2.19 0.86
N THR A 91 -5.76 1.45 1.63
CA THR A 91 -5.86 1.35 3.10
C THR A 91 -4.51 1.62 3.75
N LYS A 92 -4.50 1.90 5.04
CA LYS A 92 -3.26 2.17 5.80
C LYS A 92 -2.43 0.91 6.05
N SER A 93 -3.07 -0.27 6.06
CA SER A 93 -2.41 -1.52 6.40
C SER A 93 -3.25 -2.73 6.01
N ALA A 94 -2.62 -3.92 5.99
CA ALA A 94 -3.33 -5.18 5.82
C ALA A 94 -4.41 -5.39 6.90
N THR A 95 -4.16 -4.98 8.14
CA THR A 95 -5.15 -5.02 9.23
C THR A 95 -6.41 -4.23 8.88
N GLU A 96 -6.27 -3.00 8.37
CA GLU A 96 -7.41 -2.20 7.93
C GLU A 96 -8.15 -2.87 6.77
N SER A 97 -7.42 -3.42 5.78
CA SER A 97 -8.02 -4.12 4.65
C SER A 97 -8.84 -5.33 5.08
N ILE A 98 -8.31 -6.15 5.99
CA ILE A 98 -8.99 -7.34 6.53
C ILE A 98 -10.26 -6.91 7.29
N ASN A 99 -10.15 -5.90 8.15
CA ASN A 99 -11.31 -5.38 8.88
C ASN A 99 -12.36 -4.78 7.94
N ALA A 100 -11.95 -4.09 6.87
CA ALA A 100 -12.90 -3.56 5.87
C ALA A 100 -13.68 -4.69 5.18
N VAL A 101 -13.01 -5.79 4.82
CA VAL A 101 -13.67 -6.97 4.24
C VAL A 101 -14.59 -7.63 5.24
N ALA A 102 -14.13 -7.88 6.48
CA ALA A 102 -14.94 -8.48 7.53
C ALA A 102 -16.19 -7.65 7.84
N TYR A 103 -16.03 -6.33 7.92
CA TYR A 103 -17.13 -5.40 8.15
C TYR A 103 -18.14 -5.39 6.99
N ALA A 104 -17.64 -5.36 5.75
CA ALA A 104 -18.48 -5.38 4.56
C ALA A 104 -19.31 -6.69 4.46
N MET A 105 -18.70 -7.83 4.75
CA MET A 105 -19.38 -9.14 4.75
C MET A 105 -20.37 -9.27 5.90
N GLY A 106 -19.98 -8.85 7.12
CA GLY A 106 -20.84 -8.94 8.32
C GLY A 106 -22.03 -7.97 8.31
N ASN A 107 -21.97 -6.90 7.51
CA ASN A 107 -23.05 -5.92 7.38
C ASN A 107 -23.72 -5.94 5.99
N ALA A 108 -23.45 -6.96 5.20
CA ALA A 108 -24.08 -7.09 3.88
C ALA A 108 -25.59 -7.38 4.02
N GLU A 109 -26.39 -6.77 3.14
CA GLU A 109 -27.83 -6.99 3.11
C GLU A 109 -28.18 -8.46 2.89
N PRO A 110 -29.27 -8.96 3.52
CA PRO A 110 -29.72 -10.34 3.31
C PRO A 110 -29.94 -10.65 1.82
N GLY A 111 -29.38 -11.75 1.36
CA GLY A 111 -29.41 -12.15 -0.04
C GLY A 111 -28.24 -11.64 -0.90
N ASN A 112 -27.38 -10.80 -0.36
CA ASN A 112 -26.11 -10.51 -1.00
C ASN A 112 -25.22 -11.76 -0.95
N ARG A 113 -24.53 -12.07 -2.05
CA ARG A 113 -23.68 -13.26 -2.16
C ARG A 113 -22.50 -13.29 -1.16
N PHE A 114 -22.16 -12.15 -0.58
CA PHE A 114 -21.09 -12.00 0.41
C PHE A 114 -21.61 -11.85 1.83
N ALA A 115 -22.93 -11.86 2.06
CA ALA A 115 -23.49 -11.76 3.39
C ALA A 115 -23.16 -13.02 4.19
N LEU A 116 -22.61 -12.83 5.39
CA LEU A 116 -22.35 -13.90 6.33
C LEU A 116 -23.62 -14.25 7.11
N THR A 117 -23.83 -15.52 7.36
CA THR A 117 -24.93 -16.07 8.16
C THR A 117 -24.38 -16.84 9.36
N ALA A 118 -25.22 -17.20 10.32
CA ALA A 118 -24.83 -17.99 11.48
C ALA A 118 -24.33 -19.41 11.13
N SER A 119 -24.57 -19.86 9.88
CA SER A 119 -24.11 -21.19 9.41
C SER A 119 -22.75 -21.11 8.69
N ASP A 120 -22.23 -19.92 8.42
CA ASP A 120 -20.94 -19.77 7.75
C ASP A 120 -19.79 -19.90 8.76
N SER A 121 -18.66 -20.37 8.28
CA SER A 121 -17.43 -20.51 9.06
C SER A 121 -16.27 -19.81 8.36
N ILE A 122 -15.45 -19.14 9.14
CA ILE A 122 -14.19 -18.56 8.68
C ILE A 122 -13.07 -19.50 9.12
N VAL A 123 -12.30 -20.01 8.17
CA VAL A 123 -11.19 -20.92 8.46
C VAL A 123 -9.90 -20.12 8.52
N VAL A 124 -9.18 -20.23 9.62
CA VAL A 124 -7.85 -19.63 9.84
C VAL A 124 -6.86 -20.70 10.25
N THR A 125 -5.55 -20.45 10.06
CA THR A 125 -4.50 -21.36 10.52
C THR A 125 -4.00 -20.95 11.90
N GLU A 126 -3.30 -21.84 12.60
CA GLU A 126 -2.65 -21.51 13.87
C GLU A 126 -1.42 -20.58 13.71
N MET A 127 -0.93 -20.41 12.47
CA MET A 127 0.23 -19.58 12.16
C MET A 127 -0.14 -18.17 11.67
N GLU A 128 -1.40 -17.78 11.81
CA GLU A 128 -1.87 -16.49 11.36
C GLU A 128 -1.18 -15.33 12.09
N HIS A 129 -0.96 -14.25 11.36
CA HIS A 129 -0.67 -12.98 12.00
C HIS A 129 -1.90 -12.50 12.78
N HIS A 130 -1.72 -11.94 13.96
CA HIS A 130 -2.82 -11.48 14.82
C HIS A 130 -3.82 -10.51 14.16
N ALA A 131 -3.46 -9.91 13.03
CA ALA A 131 -4.39 -9.10 12.23
C ALA A 131 -5.51 -9.92 11.59
N ASN A 132 -5.36 -11.25 11.49
CA ASN A 132 -6.34 -12.17 10.91
C ASN A 132 -7.21 -12.85 11.98
N LEU A 133 -6.94 -12.60 13.26
CA LEU A 133 -7.67 -13.13 14.41
C LEU A 133 -8.58 -12.05 15.01
#